data_581453a36ed611c2b1f26e475cf1ec3b
#
_entry.id   581453a36ed611c2b1f26e475cf1ec3b
#
_cell.length_a   1.000
_cell.length_b   1.000
_cell.length_c   1.000
_cell.angle_alpha   90.00
_cell.angle_beta   90.00
_cell.angle_gamma   90.00
#
_symmetry.space_group_name_H-M   'P 1'
#
loop_
_entity.id
_entity.type
_entity.pdbx_description
1 polymer ?
#
loop_
_entity_poly.entity_id
_entity_poly.type
_entity_poly.pdbx_seq_one_letter_code
_entity_poly.pdbx_strand_id
1 'polypeptide(L)'
;SRGLGDVYKRQLECKNVAITGTGLLSPKMDCWKKWFARPKAHMDALRKLYTMASKDVPVEKRQMAVGENHLRPHLIHFNRCENVLLDSFKIRESPFWTIHMYMCNGGIVRNLDVKAHGHNNDGIDLEMTRNFLVEDCTFDQGDDAVVIKAGRNRDAWRLNTPTENIVIRNCNILEGHTLLGIGSEISGGIRNVYMHDCKAPQSVRRLFFVKTNHRRGAFIENIHMENIRTGHVQRVLEIDTDVLYQWRELVPTYEERILSLIHISE
;
A
#
# COMPACT_ATOMS: atom_id res chain seq x y z
N SER A 1 11.61 3.04 27.81
CA SER A 1 11.02 1.99 26.96
C SER A 1 12.06 0.91 26.72
N ARG A 2 11.79 -0.29 27.18
CA ARG A 2 12.66 -1.43 26.96
C ARG A 2 12.57 -1.83 25.49
N GLY A 3 13.73 -1.95 24.83
CA GLY A 3 13.83 -2.31 23.43
C GLY A 3 13.18 -3.66 23.14
N LEU A 4 12.17 -3.65 22.32
CA LEU A 4 11.61 -4.83 21.70
C LEU A 4 12.44 -5.13 20.44
N GLY A 5 12.95 -6.36 20.32
CA GLY A 5 13.87 -6.77 19.26
C GLY A 5 13.26 -6.79 17.84
N ASP A 6 11.94 -6.64 17.70
CA ASP A 6 11.25 -6.60 16.41
C ASP A 6 10.52 -5.28 16.26
N VAL A 7 11.03 -4.42 15.40
CA VAL A 7 10.57 -3.04 15.28
C VAL A 7 9.55 -2.91 14.16
N TYR A 8 8.33 -3.32 14.43
CA TYR A 8 7.17 -2.85 13.70
C TYR A 8 6.10 -2.35 14.68
N LYS A 9 5.32 -1.37 14.25
CA LYS A 9 4.20 -0.80 15.02
C LYS A 9 2.89 -1.33 14.44
N ARG A 10 2.21 -2.19 15.19
CA ARG A 10 0.89 -2.73 14.81
C ARG A 10 -0.19 -2.30 15.77
N GLN A 11 -1.25 -1.72 15.24
CA GLN A 11 -2.47 -1.36 15.95
C GLN A 11 -3.65 -2.16 15.38
N LEU A 12 -4.46 -2.73 16.23
CA LEU A 12 -5.62 -3.53 15.86
C LEU A 12 -6.85 -3.03 16.59
N GLU A 13 -7.90 -2.67 15.83
CA GLU A 13 -9.22 -2.29 16.36
C GLU A 13 -9.16 -1.14 17.41
N CYS A 14 -8.22 -0.21 17.20
CA CYS A 14 -8.04 0.95 18.08
C CYS A 14 -8.91 2.11 17.60
N LYS A 15 -9.36 2.94 18.57
CA LYS A 15 -10.04 4.20 18.30
C LYS A 15 -9.24 5.38 18.83
N ASN A 16 -9.27 6.51 18.11
CA ASN A 16 -8.59 7.75 18.50
C ASN A 16 -7.11 7.49 18.82
N VAL A 17 -6.40 6.87 17.89
CA VAL A 17 -5.00 6.46 18.06
C VAL A 17 -4.08 7.39 17.30
N ALA A 18 -2.96 7.80 17.93
CA ALA A 18 -2.01 8.71 17.32
C ALA A 18 -0.56 8.25 17.49
N ILE A 19 0.27 8.57 16.50
CA ILE A 19 1.73 8.62 16.61
C ILE A 19 2.12 10.04 16.22
N THR A 20 2.68 10.80 17.16
CA THR A 20 3.02 12.20 16.96
C THR A 20 4.39 12.54 17.52
N GLY A 21 4.95 13.67 17.11
CA GLY A 21 6.21 14.19 17.60
C GLY A 21 7.28 14.27 16.51
N THR A 22 8.45 14.82 16.83
CA THR A 22 9.53 15.10 15.87
C THR A 22 10.61 14.01 15.82
N GLY A 23 10.34 12.86 16.41
CA GLY A 23 11.30 11.75 16.50
C GLY A 23 11.55 11.02 15.18
N LEU A 24 12.49 10.10 15.23
CA LEU A 24 12.86 9.22 14.13
C LEU A 24 12.46 7.78 14.44
N LEU A 25 11.72 7.16 13.53
CA LEU A 25 11.49 5.71 13.50
C LEU A 25 12.42 5.08 12.47
N SER A 26 13.26 4.16 12.92
CA SER A 26 14.17 3.39 12.06
C SER A 26 14.22 1.95 12.56
N PRO A 27 13.81 0.97 11.75
CA PRO A 27 13.86 -0.44 12.14
C PRO A 27 15.27 -0.99 12.06
N LYS A 28 15.52 -2.11 12.75
CA LYS A 28 16.72 -2.91 12.53
C LYS A 28 16.58 -3.70 11.24
N MET A 29 17.32 -3.31 10.20
CA MET A 29 17.16 -3.87 8.87
C MET A 29 18.02 -5.11 8.57
N ASP A 30 19.01 -5.44 9.41
CA ASP A 30 19.98 -6.50 9.12
C ASP A 30 19.33 -7.86 8.87
N CYS A 31 18.28 -8.19 9.63
CA CYS A 31 17.52 -9.42 9.44
C CYS A 31 16.59 -9.39 8.21
N TRP A 32 16.22 -8.18 7.71
CA TRP A 32 15.24 -8.03 6.63
C TRP A 32 15.85 -7.82 5.25
N LYS A 33 17.05 -7.24 5.14
CA LYS A 33 17.69 -6.94 3.85
C LYS A 33 17.81 -8.16 2.94
N LYS A 34 18.11 -9.33 3.50
CA LYS A 34 18.17 -10.60 2.76
C LYS A 34 16.85 -10.99 2.08
N TRP A 35 15.73 -10.52 2.59
CA TRP A 35 14.39 -10.82 2.03
C TRP A 35 14.03 -9.96 0.83
N PHE A 36 14.75 -8.89 0.54
CA PHE A 36 14.56 -8.09 -0.66
C PHE A 36 14.87 -8.89 -1.94
N ALA A 37 15.79 -9.82 -1.87
CA ALA A 37 16.12 -10.74 -2.97
C ALA A 37 15.07 -11.85 -3.21
N ARG A 38 13.99 -11.88 -2.42
CA ARG A 38 12.94 -12.92 -2.46
C ARG A 38 13.49 -14.35 -2.43
N PRO A 39 14.16 -14.77 -1.37
CA PRO A 39 14.70 -16.11 -1.27
C PRO A 39 13.59 -17.18 -1.35
N LYS A 40 13.97 -18.43 -1.65
CA LYS A 40 13.02 -19.54 -1.82
C LYS A 40 12.00 -19.64 -0.68
N ALA A 41 12.43 -19.50 0.57
CA ALA A 41 11.55 -19.56 1.75
C ALA A 41 10.45 -18.48 1.71
N HIS A 42 10.77 -17.26 1.25
CA HIS A 42 9.77 -16.19 1.06
C HIS A 42 8.76 -16.55 -0.05
N MET A 43 9.25 -17.07 -1.18
CA MET A 43 8.38 -17.45 -2.30
C MET A 43 7.47 -18.62 -1.95
N ASP A 44 7.97 -19.60 -1.19
CA ASP A 44 7.17 -20.73 -0.72
C ASP A 44 6.10 -20.29 0.29
N ALA A 45 6.42 -19.38 1.22
CA ALA A 45 5.46 -18.80 2.14
C ALA A 45 4.37 -18.00 1.41
N LEU A 46 4.75 -17.23 0.39
CA LEU A 46 3.82 -16.48 -0.43
C LEU A 46 2.86 -17.39 -1.21
N ARG A 47 3.39 -18.46 -1.84
CA ARG A 47 2.58 -19.48 -2.53
C ARG A 47 1.60 -20.15 -1.57
N LYS A 48 2.08 -20.51 -0.37
CA LYS A 48 1.25 -21.12 0.67
C LYS A 48 0.11 -20.18 1.09
N LEU A 49 0.41 -18.91 1.34
CA LEU A 49 -0.61 -17.91 1.70
C LEU A 49 -1.67 -17.77 0.60
N TYR A 50 -1.26 -17.63 -0.65
CA TYR A 50 -2.19 -17.50 -1.78
C TYR A 50 -3.05 -18.76 -1.98
N THR A 51 -2.46 -19.93 -1.81
CA THR A 51 -3.19 -21.20 -1.88
C THR A 51 -4.24 -21.32 -0.77
N MET A 52 -3.88 -20.94 0.46
CA MET A 52 -4.84 -20.93 1.57
C MET A 52 -5.97 -19.92 1.32
N ALA A 53 -5.65 -18.73 0.80
CA ALA A 53 -6.65 -17.71 0.48
C ALA A 53 -7.61 -18.19 -0.63
N SER A 54 -7.11 -18.85 -1.68
CA SER A 54 -7.95 -19.39 -2.77
C SER A 54 -8.87 -20.53 -2.35
N LYS A 55 -8.52 -21.22 -1.26
CA LYS A 55 -9.30 -22.33 -0.68
C LYS A 55 -10.18 -21.91 0.50
N ASP A 56 -10.34 -20.60 0.71
CA ASP A 56 -11.10 -20.03 1.82
C ASP A 56 -10.69 -20.53 3.22
N VAL A 57 -9.43 -20.90 3.39
CA VAL A 57 -8.91 -21.22 4.73
C VAL A 57 -9.12 -20.00 5.64
N PRO A 58 -9.69 -20.17 6.84
CA PRO A 58 -9.91 -19.04 7.77
C PRO A 58 -8.64 -18.25 8.05
N VAL A 59 -8.75 -16.91 8.10
CA VAL A 59 -7.59 -16.00 8.21
C VAL A 59 -6.75 -16.28 9.44
N GLU A 60 -7.37 -16.60 10.57
CA GLU A 60 -6.72 -16.94 11.83
C GLU A 60 -5.85 -18.21 11.74
N LYS A 61 -6.07 -19.04 10.73
CA LYS A 61 -5.25 -20.24 10.46
C LYS A 61 -4.11 -19.99 9.49
N ARG A 62 -4.02 -18.79 8.90
CA ARG A 62 -2.99 -18.41 7.92
C ARG A 62 -1.79 -17.75 8.61
N GLN A 63 -1.10 -18.46 9.46
CA GLN A 63 0.05 -17.90 10.20
C GLN A 63 1.29 -17.83 9.31
N MET A 64 1.72 -16.59 8.98
CA MET A 64 2.83 -16.29 8.08
C MET A 64 4.07 -15.73 8.79
N ALA A 65 4.14 -15.86 10.12
CA ALA A 65 5.25 -15.41 10.95
C ALA A 65 5.75 -16.54 11.88
N VAL A 66 5.43 -17.78 11.56
CA VAL A 66 5.78 -18.95 12.39
C VAL A 66 6.46 -20.04 11.55
N GLY A 67 7.37 -20.78 12.16
CA GLY A 67 8.12 -21.85 11.50
C GLY A 67 8.93 -21.31 10.31
N GLU A 68 8.77 -21.93 9.17
CA GLU A 68 9.47 -21.55 7.93
C GLU A 68 8.72 -20.49 7.09
N ASN A 69 7.59 -19.99 7.58
CA ASN A 69 6.84 -18.94 6.88
C ASN A 69 7.48 -17.58 7.16
N HIS A 70 8.10 -17.01 6.14
CA HIS A 70 8.86 -15.76 6.27
C HIS A 70 8.35 -14.71 5.28
N LEU A 71 7.35 -13.94 5.72
CA LEU A 71 6.92 -12.73 5.03
C LEU A 71 7.39 -11.50 5.80
N ARG A 72 7.77 -10.46 5.06
CA ARG A 72 8.23 -9.21 5.64
C ARG A 72 7.04 -8.43 6.24
N PRO A 73 7.16 -7.85 7.44
CA PRO A 73 6.11 -7.02 8.02
C PRO A 73 6.13 -5.62 7.41
N HIS A 74 4.99 -4.94 7.45
CA HIS A 74 4.94 -3.48 7.30
C HIS A 74 5.62 -2.81 8.51
N LEU A 75 6.22 -1.64 8.33
CA LEU A 75 6.83 -0.94 9.46
C LEU A 75 5.78 -0.38 10.42
N ILE A 76 4.79 0.32 9.88
CA ILE A 76 3.64 0.84 10.63
C ILE A 76 2.39 0.23 10.02
N HIS A 77 1.58 -0.45 10.84
CA HIS A 77 0.37 -1.11 10.38
C HIS A 77 -0.81 -0.83 11.33
N PHE A 78 -1.84 -0.21 10.77
CA PHE A 78 -3.13 -0.02 11.42
C PHE A 78 -4.16 -0.93 10.78
N ASN A 79 -4.87 -1.70 11.59
CA ASN A 79 -5.86 -2.66 11.12
C ASN A 79 -7.19 -2.42 11.85
N ARG A 80 -8.23 -2.09 11.09
CA ARG A 80 -9.58 -1.78 11.61
C ARG A 80 -9.60 -0.71 12.68
N CYS A 81 -8.78 0.32 12.50
CA CYS A 81 -8.71 1.44 13.42
C CYS A 81 -9.62 2.59 12.98
N GLU A 82 -10.09 3.36 13.95
CA GLU A 82 -10.89 4.56 13.72
C GLU A 82 -10.18 5.80 14.24
N ASN A 83 -10.26 6.91 13.50
CA ASN A 83 -9.65 8.20 13.86
C ASN A 83 -8.15 8.07 14.13
N VAL A 84 -7.38 7.79 13.09
CA VAL A 84 -5.92 7.63 13.16
C VAL A 84 -5.23 8.97 12.88
N LEU A 85 -4.25 9.33 13.69
CA LEU A 85 -3.38 10.49 13.43
C LEU A 85 -1.92 10.06 13.38
N LEU A 86 -1.25 10.36 12.27
CA LEU A 86 0.22 10.32 12.16
C LEU A 86 0.71 11.74 11.90
N ASP A 87 1.59 12.28 12.75
CA ASP A 87 1.99 13.68 12.64
C ASP A 87 3.44 13.95 13.05
N SER A 88 4.18 14.62 12.19
CA SER A 88 5.44 15.34 12.44
C SER A 88 6.67 14.48 12.75
N PHE A 89 6.69 13.19 12.48
CA PHE A 89 7.86 12.35 12.69
C PHE A 89 8.56 11.93 11.38
N LYS A 90 9.74 11.39 11.52
CA LYS A 90 10.55 10.88 10.40
C LYS A 90 10.59 9.38 10.40
N ILE A 91 10.64 8.79 9.20
CA ILE A 91 10.85 7.35 9.00
C ILE A 91 12.08 7.15 8.13
N ARG A 92 12.94 6.21 8.52
CA ARG A 92 14.10 5.78 7.73
C ARG A 92 14.16 4.28 7.67
N GLU A 93 14.14 3.76 6.45
CA GLU A 93 14.07 2.35 6.11
C GLU A 93 12.76 1.65 6.50
N SER A 94 12.43 0.58 5.78
CA SER A 94 11.28 -0.29 6.05
C SER A 94 11.54 -1.70 5.55
N PRO A 95 11.05 -2.74 6.23
CA PRO A 95 11.13 -4.12 5.72
C PRO A 95 10.28 -4.38 4.48
N PHE A 96 9.15 -3.67 4.36
CA PHE A 96 8.14 -3.83 3.30
C PHE A 96 7.42 -2.48 3.10
N TRP A 97 6.13 -2.43 2.77
CA TRP A 97 5.34 -1.18 2.74
C TRP A 97 5.54 -0.41 4.05
N THR A 98 5.83 0.88 3.92
CA THR A 98 6.27 1.64 5.09
C THR A 98 5.12 1.94 6.05
N ILE A 99 4.03 2.49 5.53
CA ILE A 99 2.82 2.78 6.30
C ILE A 99 1.65 2.06 5.63
N HIS A 100 0.96 1.20 6.37
CA HIS A 100 -0.19 0.46 5.86
C HIS A 100 -1.42 0.71 6.72
N MET A 101 -2.44 1.32 6.11
CA MET A 101 -3.77 1.48 6.68
C MET A 101 -4.70 0.43 6.08
N TYR A 102 -5.15 -0.51 6.90
CA TYR A 102 -5.99 -1.62 6.45
C TYR A 102 -7.35 -1.60 7.15
N MET A 103 -8.42 -1.45 6.35
CA MET A 103 -9.81 -1.39 6.84
C MET A 103 -10.04 -0.29 7.90
N CYS A 104 -9.31 0.80 7.82
CA CYS A 104 -9.42 1.93 8.74
C CYS A 104 -10.50 2.92 8.29
N ASN A 105 -11.05 3.67 9.23
CA ASN A 105 -12.07 4.68 8.96
C ASN A 105 -11.74 5.99 9.68
N GLY A 106 -11.50 7.03 8.90
CA GLY A 106 -11.13 8.34 9.40
C GLY A 106 -9.67 8.43 9.84
N GLY A 107 -8.93 9.36 9.27
CA GLY A 107 -7.57 9.60 9.69
C GLY A 107 -6.88 10.72 8.94
N ILE A 108 -5.80 11.19 9.56
CA ILE A 108 -4.92 12.22 9.02
C ILE A 108 -3.48 11.72 9.12
N VAL A 109 -2.77 11.79 8.01
CA VAL A 109 -1.33 11.55 7.93
C VAL A 109 -0.69 12.82 7.41
N ARG A 110 0.11 13.49 8.24
CA ARG A 110 0.67 14.79 7.87
C ARG A 110 2.06 15.05 8.40
N ASN A 111 2.77 15.97 7.74
CA ASN A 111 4.09 16.44 8.15
C ASN A 111 5.12 15.31 8.30
N LEU A 112 4.98 14.22 7.59
CA LEU A 112 5.92 13.10 7.67
C LEU A 112 7.06 13.28 6.67
N ASP A 113 8.26 12.83 7.06
CA ASP A 113 9.43 12.69 6.20
C ASP A 113 9.79 11.20 6.13
N VAL A 114 9.39 10.56 5.04
CA VAL A 114 9.45 9.10 4.85
C VAL A 114 10.50 8.77 3.79
N LYS A 115 11.54 8.04 4.20
CA LYS A 115 12.59 7.56 3.30
C LYS A 115 12.87 6.08 3.51
N ALA A 116 12.62 5.28 2.47
CA ALA A 116 12.87 3.84 2.48
C ALA A 116 13.17 3.32 1.07
N HIS A 117 14.39 2.84 0.86
CA HIS A 117 14.85 2.30 -0.42
C HIS A 117 15.13 0.81 -0.33
N GLY A 118 14.22 0.03 -0.84
CA GLY A 118 14.32 -1.41 -0.91
C GLY A 118 13.15 -1.98 -1.72
N HIS A 119 13.11 -3.28 -1.84
CA HIS A 119 12.08 -3.95 -2.62
C HIS A 119 10.71 -3.88 -1.94
N ASN A 120 9.71 -3.31 -2.61
CA ASN A 120 8.37 -3.01 -2.10
C ASN A 120 8.38 -2.01 -0.91
N ASN A 121 9.23 -1.02 -0.93
CA ASN A 121 9.19 0.07 0.03
C ASN A 121 8.28 1.19 -0.50
N ASP A 122 6.99 0.90 -0.52
CA ASP A 122 5.96 1.90 -0.77
C ASP A 122 5.90 2.87 0.42
N GLY A 123 5.55 4.13 0.18
CA GLY A 123 5.51 5.15 1.24
C GLY A 123 4.29 4.97 2.14
N ILE A 124 3.10 5.03 1.55
CA ILE A 124 1.85 4.77 2.24
C ILE A 124 0.89 3.97 1.35
N ASP A 125 0.36 2.90 1.92
CA ASP A 125 -0.68 2.06 1.33
C ASP A 125 -1.99 2.23 2.09
N LEU A 126 -3.01 2.73 1.41
CA LEU A 126 -4.37 2.86 1.90
C LEU A 126 -5.21 1.73 1.31
N GLU A 127 -5.52 0.71 2.11
CA GLU A 127 -6.17 -0.50 1.65
C GLU A 127 -7.49 -0.75 2.38
N MET A 128 -8.61 -0.88 1.62
CA MET A 128 -9.95 -1.04 2.17
C MET A 128 -10.29 0.04 3.22
N THR A 129 -9.77 1.23 3.03
CA THR A 129 -9.71 2.33 4.01
C THR A 129 -10.50 3.52 3.49
N ARG A 130 -11.14 4.28 4.37
CA ARG A 130 -12.00 5.39 3.96
C ARG A 130 -11.83 6.63 4.83
N ASN A 131 -12.15 7.78 4.23
CA ASN A 131 -12.16 9.09 4.92
C ASN A 131 -10.76 9.47 5.45
N PHE A 132 -9.74 9.44 4.60
CA PHE A 132 -8.36 9.77 4.96
C PHE A 132 -7.86 11.01 4.23
N LEU A 133 -7.07 11.79 4.96
CA LEU A 133 -6.28 12.90 4.45
C LEU A 133 -4.79 12.56 4.61
N VAL A 134 -4.04 12.68 3.50
CA VAL A 134 -2.57 12.65 3.49
C VAL A 134 -2.10 14.02 3.03
N GLU A 135 -1.39 14.76 3.88
CA GLU A 135 -0.98 16.13 3.55
C GLU A 135 0.41 16.49 4.06
N ASP A 136 1.04 17.42 3.39
CA ASP A 136 2.33 18.00 3.81
C ASP A 136 3.44 16.97 4.08
N CYS A 137 3.36 15.81 3.43
CA CYS A 137 4.32 14.73 3.59
C CYS A 137 5.41 14.76 2.51
N THR A 138 6.60 14.32 2.87
CA THR A 138 7.70 14.08 1.92
C THR A 138 7.96 12.58 1.83
N PHE A 139 7.98 12.06 0.60
CA PHE A 139 8.25 10.66 0.28
C PHE A 139 9.50 10.52 -0.59
N ASP A 140 10.42 9.65 -0.17
CA ASP A 140 11.65 9.26 -0.88
C ASP A 140 11.75 7.73 -0.84
N GLN A 141 11.16 7.07 -1.88
CA GLN A 141 10.79 5.66 -1.83
C GLN A 141 11.48 4.82 -2.90
N GLY A 142 11.76 3.57 -2.56
CA GLY A 142 12.27 2.57 -3.52
C GLY A 142 11.20 1.89 -4.36
N ASP A 143 9.92 2.12 -4.05
CA ASP A 143 8.76 1.67 -4.83
C ASP A 143 7.76 2.84 -4.97
N ASP A 144 6.47 2.63 -4.97
CA ASP A 144 5.47 3.69 -5.15
C ASP A 144 5.39 4.63 -3.93
N ALA A 145 5.10 5.92 -4.12
CA ALA A 145 5.01 6.88 -3.02
C ALA A 145 3.68 6.75 -2.26
N VAL A 146 2.56 6.94 -2.95
CA VAL A 146 1.21 6.79 -2.39
C VAL A 146 0.45 5.75 -3.19
N VAL A 147 -0.11 4.75 -2.51
CA VAL A 147 -0.80 3.64 -3.16
C VAL A 147 -2.18 3.44 -2.57
N ILE A 148 -3.17 3.34 -3.45
CA ILE A 148 -4.55 3.02 -3.09
C ILE A 148 -4.83 1.58 -3.49
N LYS A 149 -5.21 0.77 -2.53
CA LYS A 149 -5.52 -0.65 -2.70
C LYS A 149 -6.87 -0.98 -2.08
N ALA A 150 -7.48 -2.09 -2.48
CA ALA A 150 -8.75 -2.55 -1.94
C ALA A 150 -8.82 -4.08 -1.87
N GLY A 151 -7.73 -4.68 -1.42
CA GLY A 151 -7.65 -6.11 -1.15
C GLY A 151 -7.57 -6.99 -2.39
N ARG A 152 -7.34 -8.26 -2.13
CA ARG A 152 -6.96 -9.22 -3.17
C ARG A 152 -7.96 -10.36 -3.31
N ASN A 153 -8.57 -10.48 -4.49
CA ASN A 153 -9.36 -11.63 -4.94
C ASN A 153 -10.44 -12.08 -3.91
N ARG A 154 -10.56 -13.38 -3.64
CA ARG A 154 -11.65 -13.98 -2.83
C ARG A 154 -11.83 -13.33 -1.45
N ASP A 155 -10.75 -13.04 -0.75
CA ASP A 155 -10.83 -12.38 0.56
C ASP A 155 -11.48 -11.00 0.46
N ALA A 156 -11.06 -10.21 -0.52
CA ALA A 156 -11.61 -8.89 -0.74
C ALA A 156 -13.05 -8.93 -1.27
N TRP A 157 -13.39 -9.88 -2.13
CA TRP A 157 -14.78 -10.06 -2.57
C TRP A 157 -15.71 -10.38 -1.41
N ARG A 158 -15.26 -11.24 -0.48
CA ARG A 158 -16.03 -11.59 0.71
C ARG A 158 -16.20 -10.41 1.66
N LEU A 159 -15.13 -9.61 1.86
CA LEU A 159 -15.15 -8.43 2.71
C LEU A 159 -15.96 -7.28 2.08
N ASN A 160 -15.98 -7.21 0.76
CA ASN A 160 -16.74 -6.23 -0.04
C ASN A 160 -16.60 -4.80 0.52
N THR A 161 -15.37 -4.40 0.79
CA THR A 161 -15.05 -3.11 1.41
C THR A 161 -14.18 -2.29 0.47
N PRO A 162 -14.68 -1.20 -0.10
CA PRO A 162 -13.91 -0.35 -0.98
C PRO A 162 -12.92 0.54 -0.20
N THR A 163 -11.94 1.05 -0.92
CA THR A 163 -11.19 2.24 -0.49
C THR A 163 -11.83 3.46 -1.11
N GLU A 164 -12.20 4.42 -0.26
CA GLU A 164 -12.98 5.57 -0.72
C GLU A 164 -12.76 6.84 0.10
N ASN A 165 -13.04 7.99 -0.54
CA ASN A 165 -12.95 9.32 0.10
C ASN A 165 -11.54 9.60 0.62
N ILE A 166 -10.56 9.53 -0.26
CA ILE A 166 -9.15 9.77 0.04
C ILE A 166 -8.74 11.11 -0.59
N VAL A 167 -8.13 11.97 0.22
CA VAL A 167 -7.52 13.21 -0.24
C VAL A 167 -6.02 13.16 0.01
N ILE A 168 -5.23 13.46 -1.00
CA ILE A 168 -3.77 13.61 -0.93
C ILE A 168 -3.42 15.01 -1.41
N ARG A 169 -2.74 15.81 -0.58
CA ARG A 169 -2.40 17.17 -0.98
C ARG A 169 -1.07 17.68 -0.41
N ASN A 170 -0.51 18.67 -1.08
CA ASN A 170 0.72 19.35 -0.66
C ASN A 170 1.91 18.40 -0.41
N CYS A 171 1.89 17.19 -0.96
CA CYS A 171 2.96 16.23 -0.76
C CYS A 171 4.12 16.45 -1.73
N ASN A 172 5.32 16.14 -1.26
CA ASN A 172 6.55 16.24 -2.02
C ASN A 172 7.16 14.85 -2.21
N ILE A 173 7.23 14.37 -3.45
CA ILE A 173 7.79 13.05 -3.80
C ILE A 173 9.18 13.28 -4.39
N LEU A 174 10.22 12.93 -3.63
CA LEU A 174 11.60 13.09 -4.06
C LEU A 174 12.00 11.98 -5.02
N GLU A 175 11.71 10.73 -4.66
CA GLU A 175 11.96 9.56 -5.49
C GLU A 175 10.83 8.55 -5.31
N GLY A 176 10.57 7.72 -6.34
CA GLY A 176 9.56 6.67 -6.30
C GLY A 176 9.28 6.10 -7.69
N HIS A 177 8.72 4.89 -7.73
CA HIS A 177 8.27 4.31 -8.98
C HIS A 177 7.05 5.06 -9.54
N THR A 178 6.11 5.40 -8.67
CA THR A 178 4.85 6.08 -9.03
C THR A 178 4.51 7.11 -7.97
N LEU A 179 4.00 8.26 -8.40
CA LEU A 179 3.49 9.29 -7.48
C LEU A 179 2.17 8.84 -6.87
N LEU A 180 1.18 8.48 -7.69
CA LEU A 180 -0.09 7.87 -7.27
C LEU A 180 -0.30 6.53 -7.97
N GLY A 181 -0.24 5.44 -7.22
CA GLY A 181 -0.55 4.10 -7.67
C GLY A 181 -1.97 3.66 -7.27
N ILE A 182 -2.73 3.12 -8.22
CA ILE A 182 -4.01 2.44 -7.95
C ILE A 182 -3.79 0.95 -8.19
N GLY A 183 -3.87 0.16 -7.12
CA GLY A 183 -3.70 -1.30 -7.22
C GLY A 183 -2.28 -1.78 -6.88
N SER A 184 -1.94 -3.01 -7.31
CA SER A 184 -2.70 -3.99 -8.12
C SER A 184 -3.85 -4.70 -7.38
N GLU A 185 -3.94 -4.59 -6.09
CA GLU A 185 -5.00 -5.16 -5.25
C GLU A 185 -6.19 -4.19 -5.24
N ILE A 186 -7.25 -4.50 -6.02
CA ILE A 186 -8.42 -3.61 -6.17
C ILE A 186 -9.75 -4.33 -5.98
N SER A 187 -9.74 -5.56 -5.49
CA SER A 187 -10.90 -6.45 -5.54
C SER A 187 -12.10 -6.02 -4.67
N GLY A 188 -11.90 -5.07 -3.76
CA GLY A 188 -12.99 -4.43 -3.00
C GLY A 188 -13.56 -3.17 -3.65
N GLY A 189 -12.92 -2.67 -4.71
CA GLY A 189 -13.29 -1.42 -5.38
C GLY A 189 -12.58 -0.18 -4.82
N ILE A 190 -12.37 0.82 -5.68
CA ILE A 190 -11.72 2.08 -5.33
C ILE A 190 -12.53 3.22 -5.93
N ARG A 191 -12.85 4.24 -5.13
CA ARG A 191 -13.55 5.44 -5.60
C ARG A 191 -13.26 6.68 -4.79
N ASN A 192 -13.53 7.84 -5.40
CA ASN A 192 -13.43 9.14 -4.75
C ASN A 192 -12.02 9.38 -4.18
N VAL A 193 -11.01 9.31 -5.03
CA VAL A 193 -9.61 9.63 -4.68
C VAL A 193 -9.24 10.93 -5.35
N TYR A 194 -8.77 11.89 -4.57
CA TYR A 194 -8.38 13.20 -5.06
C TYR A 194 -6.97 13.56 -4.61
N MET A 195 -6.06 13.71 -5.57
CA MET A 195 -4.70 14.17 -5.33
C MET A 195 -4.48 15.54 -5.96
N HIS A 196 -4.05 16.54 -5.17
CA HIS A 196 -3.81 17.87 -5.70
C HIS A 196 -2.65 18.60 -5.02
N ASP A 197 -2.15 19.64 -5.69
CA ASP A 197 -1.07 20.51 -5.20
C ASP A 197 0.21 19.76 -4.78
N CYS A 198 0.50 18.63 -5.42
CA CYS A 198 1.66 17.81 -5.11
C CYS A 198 2.83 18.09 -6.04
N LYS A 199 4.05 17.72 -5.59
CA LYS A 199 5.29 17.96 -6.32
C LYS A 199 6.12 16.69 -6.43
N ALA A 200 6.73 16.48 -7.59
CA ALA A 200 7.78 15.49 -7.81
C ALA A 200 8.98 16.16 -8.51
N PRO A 201 9.79 16.96 -7.81
CA PRO A 201 10.77 17.84 -8.43
C PRO A 201 11.95 17.11 -9.08
N GLN A 202 12.24 15.89 -8.67
CA GLN A 202 13.31 15.09 -9.23
C GLN A 202 12.80 14.20 -10.36
N SER A 203 12.94 12.90 -10.24
CA SER A 203 12.52 11.94 -11.26
C SER A 203 11.62 10.88 -10.67
N VAL A 204 10.46 10.69 -11.28
CA VAL A 204 9.57 9.57 -11.01
C VAL A 204 9.33 8.80 -12.31
N ARG A 205 9.18 7.49 -12.19
CA ARG A 205 8.92 6.68 -13.37
C ARG A 205 7.52 6.95 -13.94
N ARG A 206 6.52 7.03 -13.06
CA ARG A 206 5.12 7.27 -13.43
C ARG A 206 4.50 8.35 -12.56
N LEU A 207 3.70 9.19 -13.17
CA LEU A 207 2.91 10.14 -12.40
C LEU A 207 1.67 9.45 -11.83
N PHE A 208 0.91 8.78 -12.70
CA PHE A 208 -0.30 8.05 -12.34
C PHE A 208 -0.27 6.64 -12.94
N PHE A 209 -0.45 5.62 -12.12
CA PHE A 209 -0.43 4.24 -12.55
C PHE A 209 -1.63 3.46 -12.03
N VAL A 210 -2.51 3.03 -12.94
CA VAL A 210 -3.59 2.08 -12.66
C VAL A 210 -3.12 0.68 -13.05
N LYS A 211 -3.05 -0.21 -12.08
CA LYS A 211 -2.54 -1.56 -12.26
C LYS A 211 -3.53 -2.59 -11.70
N THR A 212 -3.90 -3.57 -12.54
CA THR A 212 -4.84 -4.63 -12.19
C THR A 212 -4.59 -5.90 -13.00
N ASN A 213 -5.42 -6.90 -12.86
CA ASN A 213 -5.44 -8.09 -13.70
C ASN A 213 -6.83 -8.76 -13.70
N HIS A 214 -7.03 -9.73 -14.60
CA HIS A 214 -8.30 -10.41 -14.83
C HIS A 214 -8.90 -11.15 -13.61
N ARG A 215 -8.17 -11.25 -12.50
CA ARG A 215 -8.61 -11.94 -11.28
C ARG A 215 -9.08 -11.00 -10.18
N ARG A 216 -9.00 -9.69 -10.42
CA ARG A 216 -9.35 -8.70 -9.40
C ARG A 216 -10.85 -8.41 -9.34
N GLY A 217 -11.47 -8.16 -10.50
CA GLY A 217 -12.85 -7.65 -10.54
C GLY A 217 -12.98 -6.25 -9.92
N ALA A 218 -14.17 -5.93 -9.45
CA ALA A 218 -14.54 -4.68 -8.80
C ALA A 218 -14.56 -3.44 -9.72
N PHE A 219 -14.37 -2.25 -9.20
CA PHE A 219 -14.49 -0.98 -9.90
C PHE A 219 -13.38 -0.02 -9.51
N ILE A 220 -13.09 0.91 -10.41
CA ILE A 220 -12.27 2.12 -10.16
C ILE A 220 -13.05 3.28 -10.74
N GLU A 221 -13.41 4.26 -9.92
CA GLU A 221 -14.22 5.41 -10.34
C GLU A 221 -13.87 6.69 -9.58
N ASN A 222 -14.09 7.85 -10.19
CA ASN A 222 -13.87 9.16 -9.58
C ASN A 222 -12.45 9.33 -9.01
N ILE A 223 -11.44 9.11 -9.84
CA ILE A 223 -10.04 9.36 -9.48
C ILE A 223 -9.61 10.67 -10.13
N HIS A 224 -9.27 11.67 -9.32
CA HIS A 224 -8.87 12.98 -9.78
C HIS A 224 -7.45 13.31 -9.39
N MET A 225 -6.73 13.91 -10.30
CA MET A 225 -5.39 14.44 -10.07
C MET A 225 -5.24 15.80 -10.74
N GLU A 226 -4.89 16.82 -9.98
CA GLU A 226 -4.73 18.17 -10.51
C GLU A 226 -3.59 18.95 -9.85
N ASN A 227 -3.14 20.01 -10.52
CA ASN A 227 -2.07 20.89 -10.06
C ASN A 227 -0.82 20.14 -9.57
N ILE A 228 -0.33 19.19 -10.37
CA ILE A 228 0.86 18.42 -10.06
C ILE A 228 2.05 19.04 -10.79
N ARG A 229 3.12 19.34 -10.05
CA ARG A 229 4.35 19.89 -10.61
C ARG A 229 5.45 18.84 -10.56
N THR A 230 6.00 18.52 -11.71
CA THR A 230 7.02 17.48 -11.84
C THR A 230 8.28 17.98 -12.52
N GLY A 231 9.42 17.38 -12.15
CA GLY A 231 10.62 17.42 -12.96
C GLY A 231 10.54 16.43 -14.12
N HIS A 232 11.38 15.40 -14.11
CA HIS A 232 11.37 14.38 -15.15
C HIS A 232 10.38 13.26 -14.83
N VAL A 233 9.48 12.96 -15.77
CA VAL A 233 8.52 11.84 -15.70
C VAL A 233 8.64 11.00 -16.97
N GLN A 234 8.81 9.69 -16.82
CA GLN A 234 8.87 8.79 -17.97
C GLN A 234 7.48 8.55 -18.59
N ARG A 235 6.46 8.41 -17.74
CA ARG A 235 5.05 8.23 -18.16
C ARG A 235 4.12 9.05 -17.27
N VAL A 236 3.29 9.86 -17.88
CA VAL A 236 2.28 10.63 -17.16
C VAL A 236 1.16 9.72 -16.68
N LEU A 237 0.65 8.88 -17.58
CA LEU A 237 -0.40 7.90 -17.28
C LEU A 237 0.03 6.54 -17.81
N GLU A 238 -0.13 5.52 -16.99
CA GLU A 238 -0.02 4.11 -17.39
C GLU A 238 -1.20 3.33 -16.83
N ILE A 239 -1.86 2.55 -17.68
CA ILE A 239 -2.93 1.62 -17.30
C ILE A 239 -2.48 0.23 -17.75
N ASP A 240 -2.31 -0.68 -16.80
CA ASP A 240 -1.95 -2.07 -17.06
C ASP A 240 -2.99 -3.00 -16.46
N THR A 241 -3.75 -3.68 -17.30
CA THR A 241 -4.81 -4.60 -16.91
C THR A 241 -4.36 -6.07 -16.84
N ASP A 242 -3.08 -6.31 -17.02
CA ASP A 242 -2.50 -7.67 -16.91
C ASP A 242 -1.25 -7.70 -16.02
N VAL A 243 -1.18 -6.80 -15.06
CA VAL A 243 -0.05 -6.68 -14.17
C VAL A 243 0.17 -7.96 -13.36
N LEU A 244 1.45 -8.30 -13.13
CA LEU A 244 1.85 -9.48 -12.38
C LEU A 244 1.38 -10.81 -13.00
N TYR A 245 1.31 -10.87 -14.34
CA TYR A 245 0.98 -12.10 -15.06
C TYR A 245 1.89 -13.27 -14.67
N GLN A 246 3.16 -12.99 -14.34
CA GLN A 246 4.16 -13.97 -13.91
C GLN A 246 3.80 -14.64 -12.56
N TRP A 247 2.85 -14.07 -11.81
CA TRP A 247 2.39 -14.64 -10.55
C TRP A 247 1.19 -15.57 -10.73
N ARG A 248 0.66 -15.73 -11.95
CA ARG A 248 -0.46 -16.63 -12.25
C ARG A 248 -0.17 -18.06 -11.86
N GLU A 249 1.07 -18.51 -12.08
CA GLU A 249 1.52 -19.86 -11.74
C GLU A 249 1.56 -20.14 -10.22
N LEU A 250 1.63 -19.11 -9.39
CA LEU A 250 1.62 -19.29 -7.94
C LEU A 250 0.27 -19.85 -7.44
N VAL A 251 -0.82 -19.49 -8.10
CA VAL A 251 -2.15 -19.99 -7.79
C VAL A 251 -2.96 -20.13 -9.09
N PRO A 252 -2.90 -21.26 -9.76
CA PRO A 252 -3.54 -21.46 -11.08
C PRO A 252 -5.08 -21.50 -11.07
N THR A 253 -5.71 -21.57 -9.93
CA THR A 253 -7.15 -21.90 -9.78
C THR A 253 -8.05 -20.73 -9.40
N TYR A 254 -7.66 -19.49 -9.65
CA TYR A 254 -8.56 -18.35 -9.43
C TYR A 254 -9.57 -18.21 -10.56
N GLU A 255 -10.83 -17.98 -10.18
CA GLU A 255 -11.87 -17.52 -11.10
C GLU A 255 -11.47 -16.15 -11.68
N GLU A 256 -11.69 -15.99 -12.98
CA GLU A 256 -11.58 -14.69 -13.62
C GLU A 256 -12.80 -13.84 -13.31
N ARG A 257 -12.57 -12.58 -12.95
CA ARG A 257 -13.63 -11.60 -12.76
C ARG A 257 -13.30 -10.36 -13.57
N ILE A 258 -14.27 -9.94 -14.37
CA ILE A 258 -14.13 -8.75 -15.20
C ILE A 258 -14.13 -7.50 -14.31
N LEU A 259 -13.17 -6.63 -14.52
CA LEU A 259 -13.16 -5.29 -13.95
C LEU A 259 -14.28 -4.47 -14.60
N SER A 260 -15.17 -3.91 -13.79
CA SER A 260 -16.12 -2.91 -14.27
C SER A 260 -15.42 -1.55 -14.30
N LEU A 261 -15.11 -1.07 -15.48
CA LEU A 261 -14.66 0.32 -15.70
C LEU A 261 -15.92 1.14 -16.02
N ILE A 262 -16.62 1.58 -14.99
CA ILE A 262 -17.75 2.47 -15.17
C ILE A 262 -17.26 3.91 -15.01
N HIS A 263 -17.27 4.64 -16.10
CA HIS A 263 -16.97 6.06 -16.27
C HIS A 263 -15.52 6.49 -16.03
N ILE A 264 -14.81 6.67 -17.12
CA ILE A 264 -13.80 7.72 -17.26
C ILE A 264 -14.58 8.94 -17.74
N SER A 265 -14.90 9.88 -16.86
CA SER A 265 -15.41 11.19 -17.29
C SER A 265 -14.22 12.05 -17.72
N GLU A 266 -14.32 12.63 -18.89
CA GLU A 266 -13.43 13.66 -19.43
C GLU A 266 -13.42 14.91 -18.54
#